data_0dbd4ca434bd7fbb577422a84b9f3d49
#
_entry.id   0dbd4ca434bd7fbb577422a84b9f3d49
#
_cell.length_a   1.000
_cell.length_b   1.000
_cell.length_c   1.000
_cell.angle_alpha   90.00
_cell.angle_beta   90.00
_cell.angle_gamma   90.00
#
_symmetry.space_group_name_H-M   'P 1'
#
loop_
_entity.id
_entity.type
_entity.pdbx_description
1 polymer ?
#
loop_
_entity_poly.entity_id
_entity_poly.type
_entity_poly.pdbx_seq_one_letter_code
_entity_poly.pdbx_strand_id
1 'polypeptide(L)' 'MNRIKAIRERKRLTQVELSAKALISQPYLHDLENNRRGAKPETYERIAAALGVDVSELFEQEAG' A
#
# COMPACT_ATOMS: atom_id res chain seq x y z
N MET A 1 4.94 -8.87 -6.75
CA MET A 1 5.31 -7.52 -6.27
C MET A 1 4.08 -6.63 -6.21
N ASN A 2 4.07 -5.69 -5.30
CA ASN A 2 2.95 -4.76 -5.21
C ASN A 2 3.39 -3.34 -5.58
N ARG A 3 2.42 -2.46 -5.81
CA ARG A 3 2.65 -1.09 -6.22
C ARG A 3 2.30 -0.08 -5.12
N ILE A 4 2.21 -0.53 -3.88
CA ILE A 4 1.79 0.35 -2.78
C ILE A 4 2.69 1.59 -2.70
N LYS A 5 4.00 1.39 -2.69
CA LYS A 5 4.95 2.49 -2.60
C LYS A 5 4.81 3.46 -3.76
N ALA A 6 4.71 2.94 -4.99
CA ALA A 6 4.59 3.79 -6.19
C ALA A 6 3.33 4.64 -6.14
N ILE A 7 2.20 4.03 -5.76
CA ILE A 7 0.93 4.74 -5.67
C ILE A 7 0.97 5.75 -4.54
N ARG A 8 1.53 5.37 -3.38
CA ARG A 8 1.67 6.26 -2.23
C ARG A 8 2.45 7.51 -2.60
N GLU A 9 3.60 7.33 -3.26
CA GLU A 9 4.46 8.44 -3.66
C GLU A 9 3.77 9.34 -4.68
N ARG A 10 3.04 8.74 -5.62
CA ARG A 10 2.27 9.50 -6.59
C ARG A 10 1.19 10.36 -5.91
N LYS A 11 0.63 9.87 -4.81
CA LYS A 11 -0.35 10.61 -4.02
C LYS A 11 0.31 11.57 -3.01
N ARG A 12 1.63 11.61 -2.98
CA ARG A 12 2.42 12.48 -2.10
C ARG A 12 2.17 12.21 -0.61
N LEU A 13 2.00 10.94 -0.28
CA LEU A 13 1.84 10.51 1.12
C LEU A 13 3.15 9.92 1.64
N THR A 14 3.47 10.22 2.90
CA THR A 14 4.57 9.55 3.58
C THR A 14 4.12 8.18 4.06
N GLN A 15 5.07 7.30 4.41
CA GLN A 15 4.72 6.03 5.03
C GLN A 15 3.94 6.25 6.33
N VAL A 16 4.33 7.23 7.12
CA VAL A 16 3.63 7.54 8.38
C VAL A 16 2.18 7.90 8.10
N GLU A 17 1.94 8.76 7.11
CA GLU A 17 0.58 9.18 6.77
C GLU A 17 -0.26 8.01 6.28
N LEU A 18 0.28 7.20 5.38
CA LEU A 18 -0.47 6.06 4.86
C LEU A 18 -0.71 5.02 5.94
N SER A 19 0.29 4.72 6.77
CA SER A 19 0.10 3.74 7.83
C SER A 19 -1.00 4.15 8.79
N ALA A 20 -1.05 5.43 9.15
CA ALA A 20 -2.10 5.96 10.03
C ALA A 20 -3.48 5.83 9.38
N LYS A 21 -3.59 6.16 8.10
CA LYS A 21 -4.86 6.06 7.37
C LYS A 21 -5.32 4.62 7.22
N ALA A 22 -4.39 3.69 7.02
CA ALA A 22 -4.71 2.28 6.83
C ALA A 22 -4.79 1.50 8.14
N LEU A 23 -4.53 2.15 9.27
CA LEU A 23 -4.60 1.55 10.61
C LEU A 23 -3.60 0.41 10.78
N ILE A 24 -2.40 0.59 10.26
CA ILE A 24 -1.29 -0.35 10.44
C ILE A 24 -0.07 0.44 10.93
N SER A 25 0.92 -0.28 11.45
CA SER A 25 2.14 0.36 11.90
C SER A 25 3.02 0.76 10.70
N GLN A 26 3.83 1.78 10.90
CA GLN A 26 4.72 2.23 9.83
C GLN A 26 5.78 1.17 9.48
N PRO A 27 6.40 0.45 10.44
CA PRO A 27 7.32 -0.64 10.09
C PRO A 27 6.65 -1.76 9.30
N TYR A 28 5.40 -2.09 9.62
CA TYR A 28 4.66 -3.09 8.87
C TYR A 28 4.44 -2.64 7.43
N LEU A 29 4.01 -1.39 7.24
CA LEU A 29 3.85 -0.84 5.90
C LEU A 29 5.16 -0.87 5.12
N HIS A 30 6.28 -0.51 5.78
CA HIS A 30 7.59 -0.57 5.16
C HIS A 30 7.89 -1.97 4.63
N ASP A 31 7.64 -3.00 5.44
CA ASP A 31 7.86 -4.38 5.03
C ASP A 31 6.95 -4.79 3.88
N LEU A 32 5.69 -4.36 3.90
CA LEU A 32 4.77 -4.64 2.80
C LEU A 32 5.25 -4.00 1.50
N GLU A 33 5.69 -2.75 1.56
CA GLU A 33 6.18 -2.05 0.37
C GLU A 33 7.42 -2.69 -0.22
N ASN A 34 8.23 -3.32 0.61
CA ASN A 34 9.47 -3.96 0.18
C ASN A 34 9.32 -5.46 -0.06
N ASN A 35 8.10 -5.96 -0.06
CA ASN A 35 7.78 -7.36 -0.32
C ASN A 35 8.44 -8.33 0.67
N ARG A 36 8.70 -7.85 1.89
CA ARG A 36 9.26 -8.69 2.97
C ARG A 36 8.19 -9.43 3.73
N ARG A 37 6.95 -8.98 3.62
CA ARG A 37 5.79 -9.58 4.27
C ARG A 37 4.60 -9.47 3.35
N GLY A 38 3.69 -10.43 3.48
CA GLY A 38 2.37 -10.31 2.90
C GLY A 38 1.37 -9.85 3.95
N ALA A 39 0.15 -9.63 3.53
CA ALA A 39 -0.94 -9.22 4.41
C ALA A 39 -2.21 -9.97 4.04
N LYS A 40 -3.18 -9.95 4.95
CA LYS A 40 -4.51 -10.50 4.66
C LYS A 40 -5.21 -9.57 3.67
N PRO A 41 -6.17 -10.10 2.89
CA PRO A 41 -6.93 -9.28 1.95
C PRO A 41 -7.54 -8.04 2.59
N GLU A 42 -8.04 -8.17 3.81
CA GLU A 42 -8.62 -7.04 4.56
C GLU A 42 -7.62 -5.89 4.72
N THR A 43 -6.37 -6.22 5.01
CA THR A 43 -5.33 -5.21 5.17
C THR A 43 -5.06 -4.49 3.86
N TYR A 44 -4.97 -5.24 2.76
CA TYR A 44 -4.80 -4.62 1.43
C TYR A 44 -5.99 -3.75 1.06
N GLU A 45 -7.20 -4.13 1.43
CA GLU A 45 -8.38 -3.32 1.19
C GLU A 45 -8.31 -1.99 1.94
N ARG A 46 -7.85 -2.01 3.19
CA ARG A 46 -7.68 -0.78 3.97
C ARG A 46 -6.62 0.13 3.35
N ILE A 47 -5.53 -0.45 2.88
CA ILE A 47 -4.49 0.32 2.20
C ILE A 47 -5.02 0.96 0.93
N ALA A 48 -5.75 0.19 0.12
CA ALA A 48 -6.34 0.70 -1.11
C ALA A 48 -7.32 1.84 -0.83
N ALA A 49 -8.17 1.66 0.18
CA ALA A 49 -9.12 2.70 0.58
C ALA A 49 -8.39 3.96 1.03
N ALA A 50 -7.32 3.80 1.80
CA ALA A 50 -6.52 4.94 2.26
C ALA A 50 -5.85 5.67 1.10
N LEU A 51 -5.51 4.95 0.04
CA LEU A 51 -4.92 5.54 -1.16
C LEU A 51 -5.98 6.06 -2.15
N GLY A 52 -7.24 5.72 -1.93
CA GLY A 52 -8.31 6.12 -2.85
C GLY A 52 -8.30 5.37 -4.16
N VAL A 53 -7.85 4.12 -4.16
CA VAL A 53 -7.78 3.28 -5.36
C VAL A 53 -8.47 1.95 -5.11
N ASP A 54 -8.73 1.21 -6.18
CA ASP A 54 -9.24 -0.15 -6.08
C ASP A 54 -8.12 -1.08 -5.62
N VAL A 55 -8.45 -2.10 -4.85
CA VAL A 55 -7.45 -3.03 -4.33
C VAL A 55 -6.68 -3.72 -5.45
N SER A 56 -7.32 -3.95 -6.60
CA SER A 56 -6.64 -4.56 -7.74
C SER A 56 -5.48 -3.70 -8.25
N GLU A 57 -5.56 -2.39 -8.09
CA GLU A 57 -4.50 -1.49 -8.55
C GLU A 57 -3.20 -1.65 -7.75
N LEU A 58 -3.29 -2.20 -6.55
CA LEU A 58 -2.08 -2.45 -5.73
C LEU A 58 -1.19 -3.52 -6.35
N PHE A 59 -1.75 -4.35 -7.23
CA PHE A 59 -1.07 -5.51 -7.81
C PHE A 59 -0.97 -5.46 -9.32
N GLU A 60 -1.44 -4.38 -9.95
CA GLU A 60 -1.36 -4.24 -11.39
C GLU A 60 0.10 -4.13 -11.81
N GLN A 61 0.42 -4.77 -12.92
CA GLN A 61 1.73 -4.64 -13.54
C GLN A 61 1.62 -3.63 -14.66
N GLU A 62 2.66 -2.81 -14.80
CA GLU A 62 2.69 -1.88 -15.91
C GLU A 62 2.79 -2.66 -17.22
N ALA A 63 1.96 -2.26 -18.19
CA ALA A 63 2.06 -2.78 -19.55
C ALA A 63 3.39 -2.28 -20.10
N GLY A 64 4.33 -3.18 -20.14
CA GLY A 64 5.69 -2.82 -20.53
C GLY A 64 6.05 -3.23 -21.91
#